data_cf0d92787dfb7343e5a452d5b23b4beb
#
_entry.id   cf0d92787dfb7343e5a452d5b23b4beb
#
_cell.length_a   1.000
_cell.length_b   1.000
_cell.length_c   1.000
_cell.angle_alpha   90.00
_cell.angle_beta   90.00
_cell.angle_gamma   90.00
#
_symmetry.space_group_name_H-M   'P 1'
#
loop_
_entity.id
_entity.type
_entity.pdbx_description
1 polymer ?
#
loop_
_entity_poly.entity_id
_entity_poly.type
_entity_poly.pdbx_seq_one_letter_code
_entity_poly.pdbx_strand_id
1 'polypeptide(L)'
;MAALEFDDALEDVRLAYIRDGGHDAFGPSGFFWLGGFRSDMRGSKAESLANLASSTRRQLTRFDYSGHGESSGLFTDGTISDWLEQSTHMFLQHAKGKRIIVGSSMGGWLALLLARRLREEDPSAFRRIAGMVLLAPATDMTQDLMWDHFNDAARQELRDTGMYQRPSAYGEPYAITVKLLADGEKHLLLRDKLYLPFPVRILQGSDDVDVPPPHAIKTFEALTGPDVTLTFIKDGDHRLSSAGQLRFLQETVLNLAKRADGETI
;
A
#
# COMPACT_ATOMS: atom_id res chain seq x y z
N MET A 1 -1.38 -1.11 -24.11
CA MET A 1 -1.61 -0.62 -22.73
C MET A 1 -2.93 -1.20 -22.24
N ALA A 2 -3.00 -1.66 -21.02
CA ALA A 2 -4.26 -2.11 -20.43
C ALA A 2 -5.25 -0.94 -20.33
N ALA A 3 -6.55 -1.25 -20.47
CA ALA A 3 -7.59 -0.24 -20.44
C ALA A 3 -7.85 0.26 -19.02
N LEU A 4 -8.21 1.53 -18.88
CA LEU A 4 -8.78 2.08 -17.69
C LEU A 4 -10.21 1.55 -17.55
N GLU A 5 -10.52 0.97 -16.42
CA GLU A 5 -11.82 0.43 -16.06
C GLU A 5 -12.35 1.15 -14.81
N PHE A 6 -13.65 1.04 -14.55
CA PHE A 6 -14.27 1.63 -13.38
C PHE A 6 -15.15 0.62 -12.66
N ASP A 7 -15.19 0.72 -11.32
CA ASP A 7 -16.06 -0.07 -10.46
C ASP A 7 -16.96 0.89 -9.66
N ASP A 8 -18.26 0.71 -9.81
CA ASP A 8 -19.30 1.53 -9.18
C ASP A 8 -20.08 0.74 -8.11
N ALA A 9 -19.53 -0.39 -7.62
CA ALA A 9 -20.25 -1.28 -6.71
C ALA A 9 -20.25 -0.81 -5.24
N LEU A 10 -19.39 0.15 -4.88
CA LEU A 10 -19.42 0.80 -3.56
C LEU A 10 -20.32 2.04 -3.64
N GLU A 11 -21.19 2.21 -2.64
CA GLU A 11 -22.10 3.36 -2.53
C GLU A 11 -21.29 4.68 -2.58
N ASP A 12 -21.75 5.63 -3.41
CA ASP A 12 -21.18 6.98 -3.59
C ASP A 12 -19.73 7.06 -4.08
N VAL A 13 -19.09 5.93 -4.44
CA VAL A 13 -17.69 5.91 -4.88
C VAL A 13 -17.54 5.14 -6.19
N ARG A 14 -16.95 5.80 -7.19
CA ARG A 14 -16.52 5.21 -8.45
C ARG A 14 -15.00 5.02 -8.42
N LEU A 15 -14.53 3.78 -8.37
CA LEU A 15 -13.11 3.46 -8.32
C LEU A 15 -12.55 3.21 -9.72
N ALA A 16 -11.50 3.91 -10.06
CA ALA A 16 -10.73 3.70 -11.30
C ALA A 16 -9.66 2.63 -11.06
N TYR A 17 -9.54 1.67 -11.99
CA TYR A 17 -8.54 0.62 -11.90
C TYR A 17 -8.01 0.17 -13.27
N ILE A 18 -6.86 -0.50 -13.25
CA ILE A 18 -6.24 -1.11 -14.42
C ILE A 18 -5.85 -2.55 -14.07
N ARG A 19 -6.12 -3.47 -15.02
CA ARG A 19 -5.61 -4.85 -14.94
C ARG A 19 -4.58 -5.07 -16.03
N ASP A 20 -3.33 -5.15 -15.63
CA ASP A 20 -2.21 -5.45 -16.55
C ASP A 20 -1.94 -6.96 -16.62
N GLY A 21 -1.24 -7.41 -17.66
CA GLY A 21 -0.86 -8.81 -17.83
C GLY A 21 -2.00 -9.68 -18.38
N GLY A 22 -2.20 -10.84 -17.83
CA GLY A 22 -3.26 -11.76 -18.26
C GLY A 22 -4.57 -11.58 -17.47
N HIS A 23 -5.64 -12.27 -17.88
CA HIS A 23 -6.93 -12.31 -17.18
C HIS A 23 -7.25 -13.70 -16.58
N ASP A 24 -6.29 -14.60 -16.51
CA ASP A 24 -6.51 -15.96 -16.01
C ASP A 24 -6.45 -16.00 -14.48
N ALA A 25 -7.59 -16.31 -13.86
CA ALA A 25 -7.69 -16.48 -12.40
C ALA A 25 -6.95 -17.74 -11.89
N PHE A 26 -6.66 -18.69 -12.77
CA PHE A 26 -5.95 -19.93 -12.47
C PHE A 26 -4.50 -19.95 -12.96
N GLY A 27 -4.04 -18.81 -13.49
CA GLY A 27 -2.66 -18.63 -13.91
C GLY A 27 -1.67 -18.51 -12.75
N PRO A 28 -0.41 -18.16 -13.05
CA PRO A 28 0.62 -17.96 -12.02
C PRO A 28 0.25 -16.84 -11.06
N SER A 29 0.85 -16.84 -9.87
CA SER A 29 0.62 -15.81 -8.84
C SER A 29 0.79 -14.41 -9.41
N GLY A 30 -0.25 -13.61 -9.29
CA GLY A 30 -0.27 -12.23 -9.76
C GLY A 30 0.08 -11.24 -8.66
N PHE A 31 -0.11 -9.96 -8.96
CA PHE A 31 0.23 -8.85 -8.09
C PHE A 31 -1.02 -8.01 -7.77
N PHE A 32 -1.03 -7.39 -6.59
CA PHE A 32 -2.04 -6.44 -6.19
C PHE A 32 -1.34 -5.21 -5.60
N TRP A 33 -1.53 -4.04 -6.23
CA TRP A 33 -0.88 -2.80 -5.87
C TRP A 33 -1.75 -1.93 -4.97
N LEU A 34 -1.16 -1.44 -3.90
CA LEU A 34 -1.73 -0.46 -2.98
C LEU A 34 -0.83 0.79 -2.96
N GLY A 35 -1.36 1.89 -3.46
CA GLY A 35 -0.66 3.16 -3.58
C GLY A 35 -0.44 3.88 -2.25
N GLY A 36 0.44 4.87 -2.24
CA GLY A 36 0.67 5.76 -1.10
C GLY A 36 -0.32 6.91 -1.03
N PHE A 37 -0.28 7.64 0.08
CA PHE A 37 -1.05 8.86 0.31
C PHE A 37 -0.78 9.90 -0.78
N ARG A 38 -1.83 10.43 -1.42
CA ARG A 38 -1.76 11.35 -2.57
C ARG A 38 -1.02 10.80 -3.80
N SER A 39 -0.93 9.52 -3.92
CA SER A 39 -0.34 8.84 -5.06
C SER A 39 -1.44 8.28 -5.96
N ASP A 40 -1.14 8.08 -7.24
CA ASP A 40 -2.04 7.43 -8.18
C ASP A 40 -1.48 6.07 -8.68
N MET A 41 -2.33 5.31 -9.36
CA MET A 41 -2.00 4.00 -9.91
C MET A 41 -1.05 4.04 -11.11
N ARG A 42 -0.65 5.24 -11.58
CA ARG A 42 0.27 5.46 -12.71
C ARG A 42 1.66 5.93 -12.26
N GLY A 43 1.89 6.01 -10.94
CA GLY A 43 3.20 6.33 -10.40
C GLY A 43 4.29 5.34 -10.80
N SER A 44 5.56 5.75 -10.78
CA SER A 44 6.71 5.00 -11.31
C SER A 44 6.81 3.55 -10.79
N LYS A 45 6.48 3.31 -9.51
CA LYS A 45 6.48 1.95 -8.93
C LYS A 45 5.37 1.09 -9.50
N ALA A 46 4.16 1.63 -9.62
CA ALA A 46 3.01 0.93 -10.20
C ALA A 46 3.24 0.59 -11.69
N GLU A 47 3.77 1.55 -12.48
CA GLU A 47 4.14 1.31 -13.87
C GLU A 47 5.28 0.28 -14.00
N SER A 48 6.27 0.31 -13.10
CA SER A 48 7.33 -0.70 -13.06
C SER A 48 6.77 -2.11 -12.84
N LEU A 49 5.79 -2.26 -11.95
CA LEU A 49 5.11 -3.53 -11.72
C LEU A 49 4.21 -3.94 -12.88
N ALA A 50 3.59 -2.98 -13.59
CA ALA A 50 2.80 -3.25 -14.79
C ALA A 50 3.67 -3.82 -15.92
N ASN A 51 4.88 -3.28 -16.09
CA ASN A 51 5.86 -3.80 -17.05
C ASN A 51 6.30 -5.23 -16.67
N LEU A 52 6.55 -5.48 -15.38
CA LEU A 52 6.86 -6.81 -14.87
C LEU A 52 5.71 -7.79 -15.13
N ALA A 53 4.48 -7.40 -14.79
CA ALA A 53 3.28 -8.22 -14.99
C ALA A 53 3.12 -8.61 -16.46
N SER A 54 3.24 -7.64 -17.36
CA SER A 54 3.14 -7.86 -18.82
C SER A 54 4.24 -8.79 -19.34
N SER A 55 5.50 -8.57 -18.94
CA SER A 55 6.64 -9.36 -19.42
C SER A 55 6.64 -10.79 -18.89
N THR A 56 6.05 -11.03 -17.72
CA THR A 56 5.97 -12.34 -17.08
C THR A 56 4.62 -13.03 -17.24
N ARG A 57 3.68 -12.42 -17.98
CA ARG A 57 2.30 -12.87 -18.16
C ARG A 57 1.56 -13.13 -16.86
N ARG A 58 1.88 -12.36 -15.81
CA ARG A 58 1.22 -12.36 -14.51
C ARG A 58 0.21 -11.23 -14.46
N GLN A 59 -0.89 -11.42 -13.75
CA GLN A 59 -1.84 -10.34 -13.53
C GLN A 59 -1.29 -9.30 -12.54
N LEU A 60 -1.54 -8.02 -12.81
CA LEU A 60 -1.49 -6.96 -11.81
C LEU A 60 -2.85 -6.26 -11.78
N THR A 61 -3.41 -6.10 -10.59
CA THR A 61 -4.51 -5.16 -10.35
C THR A 61 -3.96 -3.96 -9.60
N ARG A 62 -4.16 -2.76 -10.15
CA ARG A 62 -3.83 -1.47 -9.54
C ARG A 62 -5.02 -0.53 -9.66
N PHE A 63 -5.27 0.28 -8.65
CA PHE A 63 -6.42 1.16 -8.60
C PHE A 63 -6.11 2.44 -7.83
N ASP A 64 -6.95 3.43 -8.00
CA ASP A 64 -6.94 4.66 -7.23
C ASP A 64 -8.01 4.60 -6.14
N TYR A 65 -7.63 5.00 -4.92
CA TYR A 65 -8.61 5.19 -3.84
C TYR A 65 -9.51 6.39 -4.15
N SER A 66 -10.65 6.49 -3.47
CA SER A 66 -11.47 7.71 -3.51
C SER A 66 -10.62 8.94 -3.19
N GLY A 67 -10.84 10.01 -3.96
CA GLY A 67 -10.05 11.24 -3.84
C GLY A 67 -8.63 11.18 -4.37
N HIS A 68 -8.24 10.09 -5.05
CA HIS A 68 -6.94 9.91 -5.70
C HIS A 68 -7.12 9.67 -7.20
N GLY A 69 -6.16 10.13 -7.99
CA GLY A 69 -6.05 9.85 -9.42
C GLY A 69 -7.35 10.04 -10.21
N GLU A 70 -7.81 8.96 -10.84
CA GLU A 70 -9.00 8.92 -11.70
C GLU A 70 -10.29 8.49 -10.96
N SER A 71 -10.20 8.14 -9.67
CA SER A 71 -11.35 7.79 -8.85
C SER A 71 -12.13 9.02 -8.39
N SER A 72 -13.43 8.83 -8.13
CA SER A 72 -14.29 9.91 -7.65
C SER A 72 -14.02 10.28 -6.18
N GLY A 73 -14.68 11.34 -5.71
CA GLY A 73 -14.61 11.81 -4.33
C GLY A 73 -13.57 12.91 -4.13
N LEU A 74 -13.60 13.51 -2.94
CA LEU A 74 -12.62 14.51 -2.54
C LEU A 74 -11.57 13.87 -1.64
N PHE A 75 -10.30 14.22 -1.86
CA PHE A 75 -9.21 13.73 -1.04
C PHE A 75 -9.40 14.02 0.46
N THR A 76 -9.96 15.17 0.79
CA THR A 76 -10.24 15.61 2.17
C THR A 76 -11.35 14.81 2.87
N ASP A 77 -12.15 14.08 2.13
CA ASP A 77 -13.22 13.24 2.68
C ASP A 77 -12.75 11.82 3.02
N GLY A 78 -11.60 11.42 2.45
CA GLY A 78 -11.06 10.07 2.62
C GLY A 78 -10.54 9.77 4.02
N THR A 79 -10.69 8.52 4.44
CA THR A 79 -10.21 7.98 5.70
C THR A 79 -9.48 6.65 5.49
N ILE A 80 -8.79 6.18 6.52
CA ILE A 80 -8.16 4.85 6.49
C ILE A 80 -9.23 3.74 6.38
N SER A 81 -10.38 3.91 7.05
CA SER A 81 -11.52 2.98 6.92
C SER A 81 -12.04 2.89 5.49
N ASP A 82 -12.26 4.03 4.83
CA ASP A 82 -12.76 4.09 3.46
C ASP A 82 -11.77 3.41 2.50
N TRP A 83 -10.49 3.75 2.58
CA TRP A 83 -9.46 3.19 1.71
C TRP A 83 -9.18 1.71 1.98
N LEU A 84 -9.34 1.24 3.22
CA LEU A 84 -9.28 -0.17 3.56
C LEU A 84 -10.47 -0.94 2.98
N GLU A 85 -11.68 -0.39 3.04
CA GLU A 85 -12.86 -0.99 2.45
C GLU A 85 -12.72 -1.12 0.93
N GLN A 86 -12.29 -0.04 0.28
CA GLN A 86 -12.01 -0.03 -1.16
C GLN A 86 -10.92 -1.04 -1.53
N SER A 87 -9.83 -1.12 -0.75
CA SER A 87 -8.77 -2.12 -0.94
C SER A 87 -9.32 -3.55 -0.83
N THR A 88 -10.19 -3.78 0.15
CA THR A 88 -10.83 -5.09 0.37
C THR A 88 -11.74 -5.45 -0.80
N HIS A 89 -12.60 -4.53 -1.22
CA HIS A 89 -13.49 -4.70 -2.37
C HIS A 89 -12.68 -5.00 -3.65
N MET A 90 -11.68 -4.19 -3.97
CA MET A 90 -10.85 -4.37 -5.15
C MET A 90 -10.07 -5.69 -5.13
N PHE A 91 -9.57 -6.11 -3.97
CA PHE A 91 -8.92 -7.42 -3.82
C PHE A 91 -9.91 -8.57 -4.06
N LEU A 92 -11.11 -8.48 -3.50
CA LEU A 92 -12.13 -9.52 -3.62
C LEU A 92 -12.70 -9.62 -5.04
N GLN A 93 -12.92 -8.51 -5.71
CA GLN A 93 -13.58 -8.48 -7.02
C GLN A 93 -12.59 -8.60 -8.18
N HIS A 94 -11.47 -7.91 -8.13
CA HIS A 94 -10.57 -7.71 -9.29
C HIS A 94 -9.20 -8.38 -9.17
N ALA A 95 -8.87 -9.01 -8.03
CA ALA A 95 -7.58 -9.68 -7.82
C ALA A 95 -7.79 -11.18 -7.52
N LYS A 96 -8.34 -11.94 -8.48
CA LYS A 96 -8.61 -13.38 -8.30
C LYS A 96 -7.34 -14.24 -8.33
N GLY A 97 -7.39 -15.43 -7.70
CA GLY A 97 -6.24 -16.35 -7.58
C GLY A 97 -5.20 -15.88 -6.55
N LYS A 98 -4.02 -16.52 -6.55
CA LYS A 98 -2.92 -16.14 -5.63
C LYS A 98 -2.34 -14.78 -5.97
N ARG A 99 -2.02 -13.98 -4.96
CA ARG A 99 -1.47 -12.63 -5.13
C ARG A 99 -0.30 -12.36 -4.20
N ILE A 100 0.71 -11.67 -4.74
CA ILE A 100 1.68 -10.92 -3.96
C ILE A 100 1.12 -9.51 -3.80
N ILE A 101 0.84 -9.10 -2.58
CA ILE A 101 0.40 -7.73 -2.29
C ILE A 101 1.64 -6.83 -2.23
N VAL A 102 1.61 -5.73 -2.96
CA VAL A 102 2.68 -4.73 -2.96
C VAL A 102 2.11 -3.41 -2.49
N GLY A 103 2.53 -2.94 -1.33
CA GLY A 103 2.07 -1.70 -0.72
C GLY A 103 3.20 -0.68 -0.55
N SER A 104 2.98 0.57 -0.96
CA SER A 104 3.95 1.64 -0.79
C SER A 104 3.45 2.70 0.18
N SER A 105 4.27 3.07 1.18
CA SER A 105 3.94 4.10 2.16
C SER A 105 2.62 3.78 2.89
N MET A 106 1.59 4.63 2.81
CA MET A 106 0.24 4.34 3.29
C MET A 106 -0.29 2.99 2.77
N GLY A 107 -0.04 2.67 1.50
CA GLY A 107 -0.42 1.39 0.91
C GLY A 107 0.22 0.18 1.60
N GLY A 108 1.38 0.37 2.23
CA GLY A 108 1.99 -0.64 3.10
C GLY A 108 1.18 -0.87 4.38
N TRP A 109 0.68 0.18 4.99
CA TRP A 109 -0.23 0.07 6.13
C TRP A 109 -1.54 -0.59 5.73
N LEU A 110 -2.17 -0.13 4.63
CA LEU A 110 -3.40 -0.73 4.10
C LEU A 110 -3.23 -2.21 3.73
N ALA A 111 -2.05 -2.62 3.24
CA ALA A 111 -1.75 -4.03 2.95
C ALA A 111 -1.80 -4.90 4.23
N LEU A 112 -1.23 -4.40 5.32
CA LEU A 112 -1.26 -5.08 6.61
C LEU A 112 -2.68 -5.14 7.20
N LEU A 113 -3.43 -4.03 7.11
CA LEU A 113 -4.83 -3.96 7.52
C LEU A 113 -5.72 -4.90 6.70
N LEU A 114 -5.53 -4.94 5.38
CA LEU A 114 -6.23 -5.85 4.47
C LEU A 114 -5.99 -7.31 4.86
N ALA A 115 -4.74 -7.69 5.14
CA ALA A 115 -4.41 -9.05 5.57
C ALA A 115 -5.07 -9.39 6.92
N ARG A 116 -5.08 -8.46 7.90
CA ARG A 116 -5.77 -8.63 9.18
C ARG A 116 -7.26 -8.83 8.96
N ARG A 117 -7.91 -7.94 8.22
CA ARG A 117 -9.35 -7.99 7.93
C ARG A 117 -9.75 -9.27 7.23
N LEU A 118 -9.05 -9.66 6.16
CA LEU A 118 -9.36 -10.89 5.43
C LEU A 118 -9.18 -12.15 6.28
N ARG A 119 -8.19 -12.17 7.18
CA ARG A 119 -8.03 -13.30 8.11
C ARG A 119 -9.23 -13.48 9.02
N GLU A 120 -9.85 -12.37 9.44
CA GLU A 120 -10.98 -12.35 10.37
C GLU A 120 -12.31 -12.58 9.64
N GLU A 121 -12.53 -11.91 8.50
CA GLU A 121 -13.82 -11.85 7.81
C GLU A 121 -13.94 -12.85 6.64
N ASP A 122 -12.86 -13.10 5.90
CA ASP A 122 -12.82 -14.03 4.77
C ASP A 122 -11.52 -14.85 4.73
N PRO A 123 -11.40 -15.91 5.53
CA PRO A 123 -10.22 -16.79 5.53
C PRO A 123 -9.92 -17.44 4.17
N SER A 124 -10.91 -17.56 3.27
CA SER A 124 -10.69 -18.10 1.93
C SER A 124 -9.94 -17.12 1.04
N ALA A 125 -10.30 -15.84 1.10
CA ALA A 125 -9.59 -14.77 0.43
C ALA A 125 -8.21 -14.53 1.05
N PHE A 126 -8.09 -14.64 2.39
CA PHE A 126 -6.79 -14.53 3.07
C PHE A 126 -5.78 -15.56 2.55
N ARG A 127 -6.18 -16.80 2.31
CA ARG A 127 -5.32 -17.86 1.73
C ARG A 127 -4.83 -17.57 0.31
N ARG A 128 -5.41 -16.57 -0.38
CA ARG A 128 -4.91 -16.10 -1.68
C ARG A 128 -3.70 -15.19 -1.56
N ILE A 129 -3.43 -14.65 -0.37
CA ILE A 129 -2.21 -13.85 -0.14
C ILE A 129 -1.04 -14.81 -0.08
N ALA A 130 -0.21 -14.82 -1.12
CA ALA A 130 0.94 -15.70 -1.26
C ALA A 130 2.26 -15.06 -0.79
N GLY A 131 2.25 -13.75 -0.56
CA GLY A 131 3.37 -12.97 -0.05
C GLY A 131 3.06 -11.48 -0.04
N MET A 132 3.94 -10.70 0.57
CA MET A 132 3.78 -9.25 0.69
C MET A 132 5.11 -8.53 0.52
N VAL A 133 5.11 -7.41 -0.23
CA VAL A 133 6.24 -6.49 -0.35
C VAL A 133 5.78 -5.11 0.11
N LEU A 134 6.45 -4.55 1.10
CA LEU A 134 6.16 -3.26 1.71
C LEU A 134 7.30 -2.30 1.41
N LEU A 135 7.02 -1.23 0.68
CA LEU A 135 8.01 -0.19 0.35
C LEU A 135 7.81 1.00 1.27
N ALA A 136 8.80 1.29 2.10
CA ALA A 136 8.75 2.39 3.06
C ALA A 136 7.40 2.47 3.79
N PRO A 137 6.95 1.39 4.47
CA PRO A 137 5.58 1.29 4.98
C PRO A 137 5.32 2.33 6.07
N ALA A 138 4.36 3.24 5.82
CA ALA A 138 3.91 4.25 6.76
C ALA A 138 2.84 3.69 7.70
N THR A 139 3.15 2.60 8.41
CA THR A 139 2.22 1.93 9.33
C THR A 139 1.87 2.90 10.47
N ASP A 140 0.59 2.97 10.85
CA ASP A 140 0.08 3.90 11.87
C ASP A 140 0.41 5.38 11.58
N MET A 141 0.51 5.76 10.28
CA MET A 141 1.03 7.07 9.85
C MET A 141 0.30 8.26 10.48
N THR A 142 -1.01 8.14 10.70
CA THR A 142 -1.84 9.22 11.24
C THR A 142 -1.44 9.60 12.66
N GLN A 143 -1.05 8.61 13.47
CA GLN A 143 -0.55 8.80 14.82
C GLN A 143 0.96 9.03 14.83
N ASP A 144 1.73 8.01 14.40
CA ASP A 144 3.17 7.96 14.62
C ASP A 144 3.98 8.89 13.70
N LEU A 145 3.48 9.23 12.50
CA LEU A 145 4.19 10.06 11.52
C LEU A 145 3.55 11.42 11.25
N MET A 146 2.31 11.65 11.72
CA MET A 146 1.62 12.92 11.59
C MET A 146 1.39 13.55 12.96
N TRP A 147 0.45 13.04 13.75
CA TRP A 147 0.04 13.67 15.00
C TRP A 147 1.18 13.87 16.01
N ASP A 148 2.02 12.86 16.22
CA ASP A 148 3.13 12.92 17.17
C ASP A 148 4.21 13.93 16.76
N HIS A 149 4.29 14.27 15.46
CA HIS A 149 5.24 15.24 14.91
C HIS A 149 4.66 16.63 14.67
N PHE A 150 3.36 16.85 14.89
CA PHE A 150 2.76 18.17 14.74
C PHE A 150 3.18 19.09 15.90
N ASN A 151 3.62 20.28 15.54
CA ASN A 151 3.85 21.35 16.50
C ASN A 151 2.51 21.97 16.98
N ASP A 152 2.59 22.85 17.96
CA ASP A 152 1.39 23.47 18.54
C ASP A 152 0.59 24.29 17.54
N ALA A 153 1.24 24.95 16.56
CA ALA A 153 0.58 25.71 15.52
C ALA A 153 -0.26 24.80 14.60
N ALA A 154 0.30 23.66 14.12
CA ALA A 154 -0.41 22.69 13.32
C ALA A 154 -1.60 22.07 14.08
N ARG A 155 -1.42 21.74 15.37
CA ARG A 155 -2.49 21.24 16.21
C ARG A 155 -3.58 22.29 16.48
N GLN A 156 -3.21 23.58 16.57
CA GLN A 156 -4.16 24.66 16.71
C GLN A 156 -4.96 24.85 15.42
N GLU A 157 -4.31 24.87 14.25
CA GLU A 157 -4.97 24.96 12.95
C GLU A 157 -5.99 23.84 12.75
N LEU A 158 -5.62 22.59 13.10
CA LEU A 158 -6.55 21.45 13.09
C LEU A 158 -7.79 21.67 13.98
N ARG A 159 -7.61 22.22 15.19
CA ARG A 159 -8.73 22.50 16.09
C ARG A 159 -9.65 23.59 15.56
N ASP A 160 -9.08 24.64 14.96
CA ASP A 160 -9.82 25.82 14.55
C ASP A 160 -10.54 25.63 13.20
N THR A 161 -9.94 24.88 12.26
CA THR A 161 -10.40 24.76 10.89
C THR A 161 -10.85 23.35 10.50
N GLY A 162 -10.54 22.34 11.30
CA GLY A 162 -10.77 20.93 10.98
C GLY A 162 -9.72 20.32 10.05
N MET A 163 -8.73 21.10 9.58
CA MET A 163 -7.66 20.63 8.70
C MET A 163 -6.36 21.40 8.91
N TYR A 164 -5.24 20.75 8.58
CA TYR A 164 -3.90 21.32 8.55
C TYR A 164 -3.29 21.21 7.15
N GLN A 165 -2.78 22.33 6.62
CA GLN A 165 -2.08 22.34 5.34
C GLN A 165 -0.61 21.98 5.55
N ARG A 166 -0.29 20.69 5.44
CA ARG A 166 1.10 20.21 5.61
C ARG A 166 1.94 20.61 4.39
N PRO A 167 3.08 21.33 4.58
CA PRO A 167 4.04 21.56 3.51
C PRO A 167 4.56 20.23 2.93
N SER A 168 4.79 20.20 1.62
CA SER A 168 5.31 19.02 0.92
C SER A 168 6.66 19.35 0.29
N ALA A 169 7.62 18.43 0.42
CA ALA A 169 8.89 18.49 -0.30
C ALA A 169 8.73 18.17 -1.81
N TYR A 170 7.58 17.64 -2.22
CA TYR A 170 7.34 17.12 -3.57
C TYR A 170 6.26 17.87 -4.35
N GLY A 171 5.84 19.05 -3.91
CA GLY A 171 4.82 19.83 -4.60
C GLY A 171 3.99 20.71 -3.66
N GLU A 172 2.74 20.98 -4.06
CA GLU A 172 1.82 21.79 -3.28
C GLU A 172 1.53 21.21 -1.89
N PRO A 173 1.29 22.05 -0.87
CA PRO A 173 0.82 21.62 0.44
C PRO A 173 -0.41 20.75 0.31
N TYR A 174 -0.64 19.88 1.29
CA TYR A 174 -1.80 19.00 1.29
C TYR A 174 -2.52 19.00 2.63
N ALA A 175 -3.84 18.88 2.56
CA ALA A 175 -4.68 18.88 3.73
C ALA A 175 -4.58 17.54 4.49
N ILE A 176 -4.35 17.64 5.80
CA ILE A 176 -4.56 16.55 6.76
C ILE A 176 -5.78 16.95 7.59
N THR A 177 -6.82 16.12 7.61
CA THR A 177 -8.09 16.44 8.28
C THR A 177 -8.17 15.78 9.65
N VAL A 178 -8.91 16.40 10.56
CA VAL A 178 -9.25 15.78 11.86
C VAL A 178 -9.97 14.44 11.66
N LYS A 179 -10.82 14.34 10.62
CA LYS A 179 -11.52 13.10 10.25
C LYS A 179 -10.53 11.96 9.95
N LEU A 180 -9.52 12.21 9.11
CA LEU A 180 -8.48 11.23 8.79
C LEU A 180 -7.70 10.79 10.03
N LEU A 181 -7.30 11.74 10.89
CA LEU A 181 -6.53 11.43 12.10
C LEU A 181 -7.35 10.59 13.08
N ALA A 182 -8.58 11.02 13.38
CA ALA A 182 -9.46 10.31 14.30
C ALA A 182 -9.87 8.92 13.79
N ASP A 183 -10.04 8.77 12.48
CA ASP A 183 -10.33 7.47 11.89
C ASP A 183 -9.11 6.54 11.95
N GLY A 184 -7.91 7.05 11.68
CA GLY A 184 -6.68 6.27 11.72
C GLY A 184 -6.36 5.66 13.09
N GLU A 185 -6.80 6.27 14.20
CA GLU A 185 -6.66 5.71 15.55
C GLU A 185 -7.32 4.34 15.70
N LYS A 186 -8.38 4.05 14.94
CA LYS A 186 -9.09 2.76 14.95
C LYS A 186 -8.28 1.63 14.30
N HIS A 187 -7.24 1.99 13.57
CA HIS A 187 -6.49 1.09 12.69
C HIS A 187 -5.04 0.87 13.12
N LEU A 188 -4.65 1.29 14.32
CA LEU A 188 -3.27 1.13 14.80
C LEU A 188 -2.88 -0.35 14.86
N LEU A 189 -1.67 -0.65 14.38
CA LEU A 189 -1.10 -2.01 14.29
C LEU A 189 0.17 -2.16 15.13
N LEU A 190 0.95 -1.09 15.30
CA LEU A 190 2.27 -1.16 15.95
C LEU A 190 2.20 -1.28 17.48
N ARG A 191 0.99 -1.38 18.03
CA ARG A 191 0.75 -1.59 19.47
C ARG A 191 0.74 -3.07 19.83
N ASP A 192 0.54 -3.95 18.84
CA ASP A 192 0.41 -5.40 19.00
C ASP A 192 1.30 -6.16 18.02
N LYS A 193 1.36 -7.49 18.12
CA LYS A 193 2.02 -8.34 17.15
C LYS A 193 1.03 -8.83 16.09
N LEU A 194 1.40 -8.71 14.82
CA LEU A 194 0.64 -9.20 13.69
C LEU A 194 1.33 -10.45 13.09
N TYR A 195 0.70 -11.61 13.24
CA TYR A 195 1.21 -12.84 12.63
C TYR A 195 0.76 -12.96 11.17
N LEU A 196 1.75 -13.15 10.27
CA LEU A 196 1.53 -13.38 8.84
C LEU A 196 2.19 -14.71 8.43
N PRO A 197 1.41 -15.72 7.94
CA PRO A 197 1.93 -17.05 7.63
C PRO A 197 2.65 -17.15 6.28
N PHE A 198 2.72 -16.06 5.53
CA PHE A 198 3.36 -15.96 4.21
C PHE A 198 4.60 -15.05 4.25
N PRO A 199 5.49 -15.13 3.24
CA PRO A 199 6.68 -14.30 3.19
C PRO A 199 6.36 -12.81 3.13
N VAL A 200 7.08 -11.98 3.91
CA VAL A 200 7.01 -10.52 3.90
C VAL A 200 8.40 -9.94 3.64
N ARG A 201 8.48 -8.97 2.74
CA ARG A 201 9.68 -8.21 2.42
C ARG A 201 9.42 -6.72 2.65
N ILE A 202 10.15 -6.12 3.57
CA ILE A 202 10.13 -4.68 3.81
C ILE A 202 11.36 -4.09 3.11
N LEU A 203 11.14 -3.12 2.23
CA LEU A 203 12.18 -2.37 1.52
C LEU A 203 12.16 -0.93 2.01
N GLN A 204 13.26 -0.47 2.60
CA GLN A 204 13.34 0.83 3.26
C GLN A 204 14.55 1.62 2.76
N GLY A 205 14.35 2.88 2.42
CA GLY A 205 15.43 3.81 2.11
C GLY A 205 16.20 4.24 3.36
N SER A 206 17.54 4.28 3.30
CA SER A 206 18.33 4.75 4.46
C SER A 206 18.18 6.24 4.74
N ASP A 207 17.82 7.02 3.71
CA ASP A 207 17.72 8.48 3.75
C ASP A 207 16.25 8.94 3.65
N ASP A 208 15.30 8.04 3.96
CA ASP A 208 13.88 8.33 4.00
C ASP A 208 13.55 9.24 5.19
N VAL A 209 13.12 10.46 4.90
CA VAL A 209 12.73 11.47 5.90
C VAL A 209 11.23 11.47 6.20
N ASP A 210 10.40 10.92 5.32
CA ASP A 210 8.94 10.86 5.48
C ASP A 210 8.52 9.66 6.35
N VAL A 211 9.18 8.51 6.14
CA VAL A 211 9.07 7.31 6.96
C VAL A 211 10.49 6.93 7.41
N PRO A 212 10.96 7.48 8.52
CA PRO A 212 12.35 7.27 8.96
C PRO A 212 12.67 5.79 9.20
N PRO A 213 13.93 5.35 8.96
CA PRO A 213 14.38 3.96 9.19
C PRO A 213 13.95 3.34 10.52
N PRO A 214 13.97 4.05 11.68
CA PRO A 214 13.46 3.51 12.93
C PRO A 214 11.98 3.12 12.89
N HIS A 215 11.15 3.80 12.07
CA HIS A 215 9.75 3.44 11.91
C HIS A 215 9.56 2.14 11.13
N ALA A 216 10.37 1.90 10.10
CA ALA A 216 10.40 0.62 9.39
C ALA A 216 10.85 -0.54 10.30
N ILE A 217 11.78 -0.28 11.24
CA ILE A 217 12.18 -1.25 12.27
C ILE A 217 11.00 -1.57 13.20
N LYS A 218 10.25 -0.56 13.67
CA LYS A 218 9.02 -0.79 14.47
C LYS A 218 8.03 -1.68 13.72
N THR A 219 7.81 -1.40 12.42
CA THR A 219 6.94 -2.22 11.58
C THR A 219 7.46 -3.66 11.48
N PHE A 220 8.77 -3.84 11.23
CA PHE A 220 9.38 -5.17 11.18
C PHE A 220 9.24 -5.92 12.50
N GLU A 221 9.47 -5.27 13.64
CA GLU A 221 9.35 -5.86 14.97
C GLU A 221 7.90 -6.24 15.32
N ALA A 222 6.90 -5.48 14.86
CA ALA A 222 5.49 -5.80 15.06
C ALA A 222 5.04 -7.01 14.25
N LEU A 223 5.68 -7.29 13.11
CA LEU A 223 5.35 -8.44 12.28
C LEU A 223 5.99 -9.72 12.82
N THR A 224 5.18 -10.78 12.88
CA THR A 224 5.65 -12.12 13.24
C THR A 224 5.25 -13.10 12.14
N GLY A 225 6.05 -14.15 11.96
CA GLY A 225 5.82 -15.15 10.92
C GLY A 225 7.10 -15.90 10.57
N PRO A 226 7.00 -16.93 9.72
CA PRO A 226 8.15 -17.79 9.42
C PRO A 226 9.19 -17.12 8.51
N ASP A 227 8.83 -16.06 7.78
CA ASP A 227 9.70 -15.49 6.75
C ASP A 227 9.41 -13.97 6.58
N VAL A 228 9.95 -13.16 7.50
CA VAL A 228 9.87 -11.69 7.45
C VAL A 228 11.28 -11.14 7.34
N THR A 229 11.53 -10.25 6.36
CA THR A 229 12.82 -9.57 6.22
C THR A 229 12.65 -8.07 6.03
N LEU A 230 13.60 -7.30 6.55
CA LEU A 230 13.76 -5.87 6.32
C LEU A 230 15.08 -5.63 5.60
N THR A 231 15.03 -4.95 4.46
CA THR A 231 16.19 -4.58 3.66
C THR A 231 16.33 -3.07 3.60
N PHE A 232 17.46 -2.53 4.05
CA PHE A 232 17.78 -1.12 3.86
C PHE A 232 18.49 -0.92 2.52
N ILE A 233 17.98 0.05 1.74
CA ILE A 233 18.56 0.48 0.47
C ILE A 233 19.38 1.74 0.76
N LYS A 234 20.70 1.62 0.62
CA LYS A 234 21.66 2.71 0.88
C LYS A 234 21.35 3.93 0.02
N ASP A 235 21.36 5.12 0.63
CA ASP A 235 21.06 6.42 0.00
C ASP A 235 19.66 6.48 -0.69
N GLY A 236 18.76 5.56 -0.34
CA GLY A 236 17.39 5.54 -0.83
C GLY A 236 16.52 6.54 -0.07
N ASP A 237 15.78 7.36 -0.81
CA ASP A 237 14.73 8.25 -0.29
C ASP A 237 13.39 7.52 -0.10
N HIS A 238 12.36 8.25 0.34
CA HIS A 238 11.00 7.71 0.49
C HIS A 238 10.40 7.16 -0.81
N ARG A 239 10.77 7.74 -1.94
CA ARG A 239 10.17 7.35 -3.23
C ARG A 239 10.64 5.99 -3.72
N LEU A 240 11.89 5.61 -3.43
CA LEU A 240 12.50 4.37 -3.90
C LEU A 240 12.26 4.13 -5.41
N SER A 241 12.46 5.16 -6.23
CA SER A 241 12.05 5.18 -7.64
C SER A 241 13.17 5.31 -8.66
N SER A 242 14.45 5.25 -8.22
CA SER A 242 15.55 5.15 -9.17
C SER A 242 15.49 3.85 -9.98
N ALA A 243 16.11 3.82 -11.15
CA ALA A 243 16.10 2.63 -12.02
C ALA A 243 16.63 1.37 -11.31
N GLY A 244 17.64 1.51 -10.42
CA GLY A 244 18.16 0.40 -9.62
C GLY A 244 17.18 -0.10 -8.58
N GLN A 245 16.50 0.83 -7.90
CA GLN A 245 15.50 0.52 -6.88
C GLN A 245 14.25 -0.14 -7.47
N LEU A 246 13.80 0.32 -8.64
CA LEU A 246 12.68 -0.28 -9.36
C LEU A 246 13.00 -1.69 -9.85
N ARG A 247 14.22 -1.95 -10.34
CA ARG A 247 14.67 -3.32 -10.66
C ARG A 247 14.68 -4.21 -9.43
N PHE A 248 15.20 -3.73 -8.31
CA PHE A 248 15.25 -4.49 -7.06
C PHE A 248 13.82 -4.81 -6.55
N LEU A 249 12.88 -3.88 -6.68
CA LEU A 249 11.47 -4.11 -6.40
C LEU A 249 10.91 -5.24 -7.30
N GLN A 250 11.13 -5.17 -8.61
CA GLN A 250 10.65 -6.18 -9.56
C GLN A 250 11.20 -7.57 -9.24
N GLU A 251 12.51 -7.68 -8.96
CA GLU A 251 13.16 -8.92 -8.58
C GLU A 251 12.58 -9.49 -7.27
N THR A 252 12.39 -8.65 -6.28
CA THR A 252 11.80 -9.04 -4.99
C THR A 252 10.39 -9.59 -5.15
N VAL A 253 9.53 -8.89 -5.90
CA VAL A 253 8.14 -9.30 -6.14
C VAL A 253 8.07 -10.58 -6.98
N LEU A 254 8.88 -10.66 -8.04
CA LEU A 254 8.93 -11.84 -8.91
C LEU A 254 9.43 -13.08 -8.18
N ASN A 255 10.45 -12.94 -7.33
CA ASN A 255 10.98 -14.05 -6.53
C ASN A 255 9.93 -14.61 -5.57
N LEU A 256 9.14 -13.75 -4.92
CA LEU A 256 8.02 -14.20 -4.08
C LEU A 256 6.95 -14.93 -4.91
N ALA A 257 6.61 -14.40 -6.10
CA ALA A 257 5.61 -15.02 -6.96
C ALA A 257 6.05 -16.41 -7.48
N LYS A 258 7.28 -16.52 -7.98
CA LYS A 258 7.86 -17.81 -8.40
C LYS A 258 7.84 -18.84 -7.27
N ARG A 259 8.25 -18.42 -6.09
CA ARG A 259 8.26 -19.28 -4.90
C ARG A 259 6.84 -19.77 -4.53
N ALA A 260 5.83 -18.89 -4.63
CA ALA A 260 4.42 -19.24 -4.41
C ALA A 260 3.87 -20.23 -5.46
N ASP A 261 4.44 -20.24 -6.65
CA ASP A 261 4.09 -21.14 -7.74
C ASP A 261 4.90 -22.45 -7.72
N GLY A 262 5.89 -22.58 -6.82
CA GLY A 262 6.78 -23.73 -6.77
C GLY A 262 7.85 -23.73 -7.87
N GLU A 263 8.11 -22.59 -8.50
CA GLU A 263 9.17 -22.46 -9.51
C GLU A 263 10.56 -22.38 -8.82
N THR A 264 11.59 -22.94 -9.44
CA THR A 264 12.98 -22.79 -8.98
C THR A 264 13.44 -21.34 -9.21
N ILE A 265 14.03 -20.74 -8.18
CA ILE A 265 14.56 -19.37 -8.22
C ILE A 265 15.98 -19.37 -8.77
#